data_e9743ebdf203b12420ae73fed222b974
#
_entry.id   e9743ebdf203b12420ae73fed222b974
#
_cell.length_a   1.000
_cell.length_b   1.000
_cell.length_c   1.000
_cell.angle_alpha   90.00
_cell.angle_beta   90.00
_cell.angle_gamma   90.00
#
_symmetry.space_group_name_H-M   'P 1'
#
loop_
_entity.id
_entity.type
_entity.pdbx_description
1 polymer ?
#
loop_
_entity_poly.entity_id
_entity_poly.type
_entity_poly.pdbx_seq_one_letter_code
_entity_poly.pdbx_strand_id
1 'polypeptide(L)'
;MTTSISGTGGVTFNDNSVQNTAAKTGMVNKIINGAMVIDQRNAGASVTANDGVYGVDRFKTVASQTSKLNVQQNASNLTGTNLPSGYKYYLGYTSTSAYSITSTDYFQINQSIEGFNIADLNWGTANAQTVTLSFWVRSSLTGTFAGLLLNSAFTHSYPFTYTISSANTWEQKSITIAGPQVASWDSSNGTGVVVRWGLGLGSTFTGGTNNTWNSGTLWSSAGTSVVGTSGATFYITGVQLEKGSTATSFDYRPYGTELLLAQRYYFKSSGSNGLVFNANYGSAQFKVTMRSTPTVTVTPISGTTSGISPDSDGFFATNTTTSSAAYTASIEL
;
A
#
# COMPACT_ATOMS: atom_id res chain seq x y z
N MET A 1 -36.04 22.31 -19.60
CA MET A 1 -34.87 22.92 -20.28
C MET A 1 -33.69 21.96 -20.13
N THR A 2 -33.25 21.41 -21.25
CA THR A 2 -32.03 20.56 -21.23
C THR A 2 -30.86 21.49 -21.55
N THR A 3 -30.03 21.79 -20.57
CA THR A 3 -28.80 22.54 -20.82
C THR A 3 -27.76 21.58 -21.36
N SER A 4 -27.44 21.67 -22.63
CA SER A 4 -26.33 20.92 -23.26
C SER A 4 -25.12 21.80 -23.20
N ILE A 5 -24.07 21.36 -22.47
CA ILE A 5 -22.77 22.02 -22.44
C ILE A 5 -21.86 21.21 -23.36
N SER A 6 -21.55 21.75 -24.53
CA SER A 6 -20.60 21.15 -25.47
C SER A 6 -19.42 22.12 -25.64
N GLY A 7 -18.21 21.63 -25.42
CA GLY A 7 -16.97 22.39 -25.60
C GLY A 7 -15.76 21.71 -24.98
N THR A 8 -14.59 22.07 -25.41
CA THR A 8 -13.30 21.57 -24.88
C THR A 8 -12.87 22.27 -23.59
N GLY A 9 -13.65 23.27 -23.09
CA GLY A 9 -13.29 24.15 -21.98
C GLY A 9 -13.87 23.79 -20.61
N GLY A 10 -14.66 22.73 -20.48
CA GLY A 10 -15.31 22.37 -19.19
C GLY A 10 -16.44 23.31 -18.79
N VAL A 11 -16.97 23.15 -17.56
CA VAL A 11 -17.97 24.03 -16.92
C VAL A 11 -17.25 25.04 -16.05
N THR A 12 -17.40 26.33 -16.39
CA THR A 12 -16.89 27.43 -15.55
C THR A 12 -17.97 27.89 -14.58
N PHE A 13 -17.66 27.94 -13.31
CA PHE A 13 -18.54 28.44 -12.24
C PHE A 13 -18.35 29.95 -11.99
N ASN A 14 -19.25 30.57 -11.23
CA ASN A 14 -19.20 32.00 -10.95
C ASN A 14 -17.97 32.49 -10.18
N ASP A 15 -17.26 31.57 -9.51
CA ASP A 15 -16.00 31.81 -8.81
C ASP A 15 -14.77 31.65 -9.73
N ASN A 16 -14.99 31.52 -11.05
CA ASN A 16 -14.00 31.23 -12.08
C ASN A 16 -13.33 29.86 -11.98
N SER A 17 -13.81 28.97 -11.11
CA SER A 17 -13.37 27.58 -11.12
C SER A 17 -13.89 26.86 -12.37
N VAL A 18 -13.14 25.89 -12.88
CA VAL A 18 -13.48 25.14 -14.10
C VAL A 18 -13.51 23.66 -13.79
N GLN A 19 -14.65 23.01 -14.10
CA GLN A 19 -14.78 21.56 -14.05
C GLN A 19 -14.63 20.99 -15.47
N ASN A 20 -13.48 20.39 -15.77
CA ASN A 20 -13.17 19.79 -17.07
C ASN A 20 -13.57 18.34 -17.21
N THR A 21 -13.92 17.68 -16.10
CA THR A 21 -14.33 16.26 -16.06
C THR A 21 -15.54 16.11 -15.14
N ALA A 22 -16.34 15.07 -15.37
CA ALA A 22 -17.43 14.74 -14.45
C ALA A 22 -16.90 14.57 -13.01
N ALA A 23 -17.66 15.05 -12.03
CA ALA A 23 -17.32 14.83 -10.62
C ALA A 23 -17.22 13.32 -10.35
N LYS A 24 -16.08 12.89 -9.86
CA LYS A 24 -15.89 11.49 -9.43
C LYS A 24 -16.58 11.29 -8.09
N THR A 25 -17.49 10.34 -7.99
CA THR A 25 -18.14 9.93 -6.75
C THR A 25 -17.57 8.61 -6.28
N GLY A 26 -17.43 8.43 -4.96
CA GLY A 26 -16.89 7.21 -4.36
C GLY A 26 -15.36 7.23 -4.18
N MET A 27 -14.78 6.07 -4.02
CA MET A 27 -13.34 5.88 -3.77
C MET A 27 -12.54 6.03 -5.07
N VAL A 28 -11.98 7.22 -5.32
CA VAL A 28 -11.16 7.48 -6.52
C VAL A 28 -9.86 6.70 -6.44
N ASN A 29 -9.09 6.90 -5.38
CA ASN A 29 -7.84 6.16 -5.15
C ASN A 29 -8.13 4.78 -4.57
N LYS A 30 -7.80 3.71 -5.31
CA LYS A 30 -7.93 2.31 -4.87
C LYS A 30 -6.88 1.92 -3.83
N ILE A 31 -5.78 2.68 -3.74
CA ILE A 31 -4.72 2.52 -2.73
C ILE A 31 -5.21 3.07 -1.40
N ILE A 32 -5.01 2.32 -0.32
CA ILE A 32 -5.23 2.78 1.05
C ILE A 32 -3.88 3.22 1.62
N ASN A 33 -3.88 4.35 2.34
CA ASN A 33 -2.68 4.95 2.92
C ASN A 33 -1.64 5.42 1.88
N GLY A 34 -2.09 5.83 0.70
CA GLY A 34 -1.18 6.23 -0.39
C GLY A 34 -0.29 7.44 -0.07
N ALA A 35 -0.71 8.31 0.85
CA ALA A 35 0.09 9.43 1.36
C ALA A 35 0.95 9.04 2.59
N MET A 36 1.02 7.78 2.97
CA MET A 36 1.85 7.21 4.05
C MET A 36 1.57 7.80 5.45
N VAL A 37 0.34 8.27 5.70
CA VAL A 37 -0.03 8.99 6.94
C VAL A 37 -0.32 8.06 8.12
N ILE A 38 -0.69 6.80 7.87
CA ILE A 38 -1.10 5.85 8.90
C ILE A 38 0.04 4.88 9.17
N ASP A 39 0.57 4.90 10.39
CA ASP A 39 1.56 3.94 10.91
C ASP A 39 1.18 3.52 12.33
N GLN A 40 0.19 2.63 12.44
CA GLN A 40 -0.26 2.10 13.73
C GLN A 40 0.76 1.14 14.36
N ARG A 41 1.59 0.48 13.52
CA ARG A 41 2.52 -0.55 13.97
C ARG A 41 3.76 0.02 14.62
N ASN A 42 4.43 0.92 13.92
CA ASN A 42 5.78 1.36 14.25
C ASN A 42 5.82 2.76 14.86
N ALA A 43 4.76 3.56 14.70
CA ALA A 43 4.68 4.95 15.17
C ALA A 43 5.90 5.79 14.71
N GLY A 44 6.31 5.63 13.45
CA GLY A 44 7.47 6.31 12.86
C GLY A 44 8.84 5.70 13.21
N ALA A 45 8.89 4.63 14.00
CA ALA A 45 10.17 3.97 14.29
C ALA A 45 10.74 3.23 13.07
N SER A 46 12.07 3.23 12.95
CA SER A 46 12.76 2.42 11.95
C SER A 46 12.74 0.95 12.35
N VAL A 47 12.39 0.08 11.41
CA VAL A 47 12.36 -1.36 11.60
C VAL A 47 13.13 -2.07 10.48
N THR A 48 13.66 -3.25 10.78
CA THR A 48 14.30 -4.10 9.76
C THR A 48 13.24 -4.59 8.79
N ALA A 49 13.43 -4.32 7.50
CA ALA A 49 12.51 -4.62 6.42
C ALA A 49 12.63 -6.09 5.96
N ASN A 50 12.30 -7.02 6.85
CA ASN A 50 12.20 -8.44 6.53
C ASN A 50 10.90 -8.75 5.79
N ASP A 51 10.78 -9.97 5.25
CA ASP A 51 9.55 -10.42 4.61
C ASP A 51 8.34 -10.28 5.53
N GLY A 52 7.23 -9.77 5.01
CA GLY A 52 5.99 -9.55 5.75
C GLY A 52 5.96 -8.31 6.65
N VAL A 53 7.08 -7.58 6.83
CA VAL A 53 7.13 -6.38 7.68
C VAL A 53 6.47 -5.19 6.99
N TYR A 54 5.57 -4.52 7.70
CA TYR A 54 4.91 -3.29 7.27
C TYR A 54 5.69 -2.06 7.75
N GLY A 55 6.16 -1.23 6.82
CA GLY A 55 6.83 0.03 7.14
C GLY A 55 5.85 1.12 7.55
N VAL A 56 4.70 1.16 6.92
CA VAL A 56 3.46 1.86 7.31
C VAL A 56 2.29 0.94 7.01
N ASP A 57 1.10 1.25 7.54
CA ASP A 57 -0.07 0.41 7.30
C ASP A 57 -0.34 0.23 5.81
N ARG A 58 -0.68 -0.99 5.41
CA ARG A 58 -0.95 -1.46 4.05
C ARG A 58 0.26 -1.61 3.14
N PHE A 59 1.43 -1.05 3.46
CA PHE A 59 2.65 -1.23 2.66
C PHE A 59 3.63 -2.15 3.37
N LYS A 60 3.82 -3.35 2.80
CA LYS A 60 4.71 -4.37 3.36
C LYS A 60 5.94 -4.60 2.50
N THR A 61 7.01 -5.03 3.14
CA THR A 61 8.19 -5.59 2.50
C THR A 61 7.90 -7.02 2.06
N VAL A 62 8.36 -7.38 0.86
CA VAL A 62 8.44 -8.76 0.37
C VAL A 62 9.89 -9.03 0.00
N ALA A 63 10.56 -9.91 0.73
CA ALA A 63 12.01 -10.08 0.62
C ALA A 63 12.44 -11.54 0.80
N SER A 64 13.37 -12.00 -0.05
CA SER A 64 13.97 -13.34 0.03
C SER A 64 15.04 -13.45 1.13
N GLN A 65 15.63 -12.31 1.54
CA GLN A 65 16.71 -12.25 2.52
C GLN A 65 16.39 -11.27 3.64
N THR A 66 16.87 -11.57 4.83
CA THR A 66 16.66 -10.76 6.02
C THR A 66 17.75 -9.71 6.21
N SER A 67 17.42 -8.65 6.94
CA SER A 67 18.39 -7.64 7.43
C SER A 67 19.20 -6.93 6.34
N LYS A 68 18.65 -6.81 5.12
CA LYS A 68 19.33 -6.10 4.02
C LYS A 68 18.83 -4.66 3.86
N LEU A 69 17.67 -4.37 4.39
CA LEU A 69 17.02 -3.06 4.32
C LEU A 69 16.43 -2.71 5.67
N ASN A 70 16.42 -1.43 6.01
CA ASN A 70 15.54 -0.86 7.02
C ASN A 70 14.39 -0.12 6.32
N VAL A 71 13.23 -0.06 6.98
CA VAL A 71 12.06 0.68 6.53
C VAL A 71 11.53 1.58 7.63
N GLN A 72 11.10 2.79 7.27
CA GLN A 72 10.62 3.78 8.23
C GLN A 72 9.66 4.77 7.55
N GLN A 73 8.61 5.19 8.25
CA GLN A 73 7.89 6.40 7.90
C GLN A 73 8.80 7.61 8.13
N ASN A 74 8.90 8.50 7.15
CA ASN A 74 9.76 9.70 7.20
C ASN A 74 11.24 9.38 7.48
N ALA A 75 11.79 8.34 6.87
CA ALA A 75 13.22 8.01 6.95
C ALA A 75 14.09 9.23 6.60
N SER A 76 15.15 9.48 7.39
CA SER A 76 16.03 10.66 7.27
C SER A 76 15.35 12.02 7.53
N ASN A 77 14.12 12.05 8.06
CA ASN A 77 13.41 13.25 8.52
C ASN A 77 13.42 14.41 7.49
N LEU A 78 13.12 14.11 6.22
CA LEU A 78 12.97 15.16 5.22
C LEU A 78 11.77 16.05 5.56
N THR A 79 11.94 17.36 5.50
CA THR A 79 10.92 18.35 5.86
C THR A 79 10.84 19.50 4.85
N GLY A 80 9.76 20.25 4.88
CA GLY A 80 9.58 21.49 4.11
C GLY A 80 9.71 21.26 2.59
N THR A 81 10.54 22.02 1.93
CA THR A 81 10.77 21.99 0.48
C THR A 81 11.42 20.69 -0.03
N ASN A 82 11.90 19.84 0.89
CA ASN A 82 12.40 18.52 0.54
C ASN A 82 11.31 17.45 0.36
N LEU A 83 10.03 17.82 0.45
CA LEU A 83 8.88 16.96 0.18
C LEU A 83 8.09 17.49 -1.02
N PRO A 84 7.38 16.63 -1.76
CA PRO A 84 6.45 17.10 -2.76
C PRO A 84 5.36 17.97 -2.11
N SER A 85 4.91 19.01 -2.82
CA SER A 85 3.89 19.92 -2.31
C SER A 85 2.62 19.16 -1.90
N GLY A 86 2.09 19.47 -0.72
CA GLY A 86 0.89 18.83 -0.18
C GLY A 86 1.15 17.57 0.64
N TYR A 87 2.34 16.98 0.63
CA TYR A 87 2.65 15.78 1.39
C TYR A 87 3.45 16.09 2.67
N LYS A 88 3.20 15.31 3.72
CA LYS A 88 3.91 15.40 5.02
C LYS A 88 4.62 14.08 5.37
N TYR A 89 4.21 12.99 4.76
CA TYR A 89 4.69 11.65 5.07
C TYR A 89 5.12 10.92 3.81
N TYR A 90 6.09 10.04 3.96
CA TYR A 90 6.59 9.13 2.93
C TYR A 90 7.09 7.85 3.60
N LEU A 91 7.12 6.78 2.82
CA LEU A 91 7.74 5.52 3.21
C LEU A 91 9.16 5.50 2.67
N GLY A 92 10.14 5.25 3.52
CA GLY A 92 11.55 5.21 3.14
C GLY A 92 12.20 3.88 3.45
N TYR A 93 12.95 3.38 2.48
CA TYR A 93 13.84 2.22 2.61
C TYR A 93 15.28 2.69 2.56
N THR A 94 16.13 2.08 3.40
CA THR A 94 17.59 2.33 3.43
C THR A 94 18.31 0.99 3.42
N SER A 95 19.22 0.81 2.47
CA SER A 95 20.08 -0.38 2.40
C SER A 95 21.07 -0.39 3.55
N THR A 96 21.16 -1.50 4.26
CA THR A 96 22.06 -1.69 5.41
C THR A 96 23.46 -2.16 5.01
N SER A 97 23.58 -2.74 3.81
CA SER A 97 24.84 -3.28 3.28
C SER A 97 24.78 -3.37 1.76
N ALA A 98 25.92 -3.39 1.09
CA ALA A 98 25.98 -3.76 -0.32
C ALA A 98 25.75 -5.28 -0.46
N TYR A 99 24.53 -5.66 -0.89
CA TYR A 99 24.19 -7.06 -1.07
C TYR A 99 24.19 -7.45 -2.55
N SER A 100 25.01 -8.45 -2.89
CA SER A 100 25.04 -9.02 -4.25
C SER A 100 23.84 -9.94 -4.46
N ILE A 101 22.87 -9.50 -5.26
CA ILE A 101 21.63 -10.23 -5.55
C ILE A 101 21.96 -11.49 -6.36
N THR A 102 21.44 -12.64 -5.92
CA THR A 102 21.46 -13.89 -6.67
C THR A 102 20.27 -13.97 -7.64
N SER A 103 20.25 -14.94 -8.53
CA SER A 103 19.19 -15.09 -9.54
C SER A 103 17.79 -15.27 -8.94
N THR A 104 17.68 -15.81 -7.73
CA THR A 104 16.41 -16.12 -7.05
C THR A 104 16.05 -15.11 -5.96
N ASP A 105 16.83 -14.06 -5.75
CA ASP A 105 16.54 -13.04 -4.75
C ASP A 105 15.50 -12.02 -5.23
N TYR A 106 14.74 -11.49 -4.28
CA TYR A 106 13.81 -10.39 -4.50
C TYR A 106 13.69 -9.52 -3.25
N PHE A 107 13.58 -8.21 -3.49
CA PHE A 107 13.32 -7.19 -2.48
C PHE A 107 12.31 -6.20 -3.07
N GLN A 108 11.14 -6.07 -2.45
CA GLN A 108 10.00 -5.38 -3.03
C GLN A 108 9.19 -4.65 -1.97
N ILE A 109 8.58 -3.54 -2.35
CA ILE A 109 7.48 -2.92 -1.63
C ILE A 109 6.19 -3.47 -2.23
N ASN A 110 5.24 -3.83 -1.39
CA ASN A 110 3.97 -4.43 -1.81
C ASN A 110 2.78 -3.73 -1.17
N GLN A 111 1.74 -3.46 -1.97
CA GLN A 111 0.40 -3.24 -1.46
C GLN A 111 -0.59 -4.15 -2.18
N SER A 112 -1.35 -4.92 -1.40
CA SER A 112 -2.50 -5.69 -1.90
C SER A 112 -3.77 -4.87 -1.75
N ILE A 113 -4.59 -4.80 -2.79
CA ILE A 113 -5.88 -4.10 -2.82
C ILE A 113 -6.99 -5.14 -2.78
N GLU A 114 -7.95 -4.94 -1.88
CA GLU A 114 -9.11 -5.83 -1.73
C GLU A 114 -9.98 -5.85 -2.98
N GLY A 115 -10.51 -6.99 -3.34
CA GLY A 115 -11.33 -7.18 -4.54
C GLY A 115 -12.56 -6.26 -4.60
N PHE A 116 -13.24 -6.02 -3.46
CA PHE A 116 -14.34 -5.06 -3.40
C PHE A 116 -13.94 -3.65 -3.88
N ASN A 117 -12.69 -3.25 -3.66
CA ASN A 117 -12.21 -1.92 -4.05
C ASN A 117 -11.87 -1.81 -5.54
N ILE A 118 -11.82 -2.93 -6.28
CA ILE A 118 -11.56 -2.96 -7.73
C ILE A 118 -12.71 -3.55 -8.54
N ALA A 119 -13.82 -3.95 -7.92
CA ALA A 119 -14.94 -4.59 -8.59
C ALA A 119 -15.50 -3.75 -9.75
N ASP A 120 -15.47 -2.42 -9.64
CA ASP A 120 -15.91 -1.47 -10.68
C ASP A 120 -14.97 -1.39 -11.89
N LEU A 121 -13.80 -2.04 -11.83
CA LEU A 121 -12.87 -2.10 -12.95
C LEU A 121 -13.22 -3.18 -13.98
N ASN A 122 -14.10 -4.12 -13.64
CA ASN A 122 -14.53 -5.23 -14.51
C ASN A 122 -13.35 -6.02 -15.12
N TRP A 123 -12.21 -6.12 -14.40
CA TRP A 123 -11.03 -6.82 -14.88
C TRP A 123 -11.31 -8.31 -15.09
N GLY A 124 -10.72 -8.90 -16.11
CA GLY A 124 -10.99 -10.26 -16.56
C GLY A 124 -12.18 -10.36 -17.53
N THR A 125 -12.74 -9.24 -17.98
CA THR A 125 -13.86 -9.21 -18.93
C THR A 125 -13.58 -8.29 -20.12
N ALA A 126 -14.38 -8.38 -21.17
CA ALA A 126 -14.31 -7.48 -22.33
C ALA A 126 -14.54 -6.00 -21.95
N ASN A 127 -15.15 -5.72 -20.79
CA ASN A 127 -15.41 -4.38 -20.28
C ASN A 127 -14.34 -3.87 -19.30
N ALA A 128 -13.18 -4.54 -19.24
CA ALA A 128 -12.09 -4.19 -18.34
C ALA A 128 -11.67 -2.73 -18.52
N GLN A 129 -11.67 -1.99 -17.40
CA GLN A 129 -11.39 -0.57 -17.38
C GLN A 129 -9.90 -0.31 -17.26
N THR A 130 -9.41 0.67 -18.02
CA THR A 130 -8.05 1.22 -17.88
C THR A 130 -7.92 1.90 -16.53
N VAL A 131 -6.74 1.76 -15.92
CA VAL A 131 -6.36 2.50 -14.70
C VAL A 131 -5.07 3.27 -14.92
N THR A 132 -4.85 4.26 -14.07
CA THR A 132 -3.58 4.99 -13.99
C THR A 132 -3.01 4.83 -12.58
N LEU A 133 -1.76 4.37 -12.51
CA LEU A 133 -0.96 4.35 -11.30
C LEU A 133 -0.06 5.58 -11.28
N SER A 134 -0.22 6.45 -10.30
CA SER A 134 0.66 7.61 -10.10
C SER A 134 1.28 7.60 -8.71
N PHE A 135 2.51 8.10 -8.59
CA PHE A 135 3.24 8.13 -7.33
C PHE A 135 4.44 9.08 -7.40
N TRP A 136 4.89 9.55 -6.25
CA TRP A 136 6.13 10.29 -6.10
C TRP A 136 7.23 9.37 -5.58
N VAL A 137 8.40 9.43 -6.20
CA VAL A 137 9.59 8.68 -5.80
C VAL A 137 10.81 9.57 -5.68
N ARG A 138 11.71 9.19 -4.80
CA ARG A 138 13.03 9.78 -4.59
C ARG A 138 14.00 8.67 -4.22
N SER A 139 15.18 8.65 -4.82
CA SER A 139 16.24 7.72 -4.46
C SER A 139 17.59 8.42 -4.48
N SER A 140 18.55 7.90 -3.71
CA SER A 140 19.96 8.30 -3.82
C SER A 140 20.63 7.77 -5.09
N LEU A 141 19.99 6.81 -5.77
CA LEU A 141 20.44 6.21 -7.03
C LEU A 141 19.58 6.73 -8.18
N THR A 142 20.20 6.96 -9.32
CA THR A 142 19.54 7.23 -10.61
C THR A 142 19.45 5.95 -11.43
N GLY A 143 18.61 5.94 -12.45
CA GLY A 143 18.48 4.82 -13.39
C GLY A 143 17.04 4.37 -13.57
N THR A 144 16.89 3.21 -14.20
CA THR A 144 15.58 2.60 -14.46
C THR A 144 15.20 1.70 -13.30
N PHE A 145 14.06 1.96 -12.70
CA PHE A 145 13.43 1.15 -11.66
C PHE A 145 12.27 0.35 -12.25
N ALA A 146 11.93 -0.76 -11.61
CA ALA A 146 10.87 -1.64 -12.07
C ALA A 146 9.70 -1.69 -11.08
N GLY A 147 8.50 -1.85 -11.62
CA GLY A 147 7.29 -2.10 -10.86
C GLY A 147 6.43 -3.17 -11.53
N LEU A 148 5.43 -3.66 -10.83
CA LEU A 148 4.61 -4.78 -11.25
C LEU A 148 3.20 -4.70 -10.68
N LEU A 149 2.16 -4.97 -11.49
CA LEU A 149 0.84 -5.34 -11.01
C LEU A 149 0.63 -6.84 -11.19
N LEU A 150 -0.12 -7.47 -10.28
CA LEU A 150 -0.38 -8.91 -10.26
C LEU A 150 -1.83 -9.21 -9.91
N ASN A 151 -2.39 -10.29 -10.44
CA ASN A 151 -3.58 -10.88 -9.85
C ASN A 151 -3.23 -11.70 -8.59
N SER A 152 -4.24 -12.04 -7.78
CA SER A 152 -4.04 -12.78 -6.51
C SER A 152 -3.40 -14.16 -6.68
N ALA A 153 -3.67 -14.83 -7.80
CA ALA A 153 -3.13 -16.15 -8.10
C ALA A 153 -1.70 -16.12 -8.66
N PHE A 154 -1.11 -14.94 -8.86
CA PHE A 154 0.23 -14.75 -9.45
C PHE A 154 0.38 -15.38 -10.85
N THR A 155 -0.72 -15.54 -11.57
CA THR A 155 -0.75 -16.12 -12.92
C THR A 155 -0.66 -15.09 -14.03
N HIS A 156 -0.91 -13.80 -13.72
CA HIS A 156 -0.86 -12.70 -14.66
C HIS A 156 -0.21 -11.48 -14.04
N SER A 157 0.68 -10.85 -14.79
CA SER A 157 1.41 -9.68 -14.34
C SER A 157 1.49 -8.60 -15.42
N TYR A 158 1.52 -7.35 -14.99
CA TYR A 158 1.76 -6.18 -15.82
C TYR A 158 3.03 -5.48 -15.31
N PRO A 159 4.21 -5.79 -15.88
CA PRO A 159 5.45 -5.12 -15.54
C PRO A 159 5.49 -3.72 -16.15
N PHE A 160 6.04 -2.78 -15.40
CA PHE A 160 6.33 -1.43 -15.87
C PHE A 160 7.69 -0.96 -15.38
N THR A 161 8.27 -0.01 -16.08
CA THR A 161 9.49 0.64 -15.66
C THR A 161 9.30 2.15 -15.57
N TYR A 162 10.11 2.80 -14.75
CA TYR A 162 10.19 4.25 -14.63
C TYR A 162 11.62 4.67 -14.33
N THR A 163 12.01 5.85 -14.81
CA THR A 163 13.36 6.36 -14.59
C THR A 163 13.38 7.39 -13.48
N ILE A 164 14.32 7.27 -12.55
CA ILE A 164 14.70 8.35 -11.63
C ILE A 164 15.92 9.04 -12.27
N SER A 165 15.73 10.27 -12.69
CA SER A 165 16.72 11.01 -13.48
C SER A 165 17.72 11.77 -12.62
N SER A 166 17.29 12.21 -11.43
CA SER A 166 18.09 13.02 -10.51
C SER A 166 18.13 12.40 -9.13
N ALA A 167 19.33 12.07 -8.65
CA ALA A 167 19.52 11.55 -7.32
C ALA A 167 19.00 12.54 -6.26
N ASN A 168 18.40 12.00 -5.20
CA ASN A 168 17.89 12.78 -4.07
C ASN A 168 16.85 13.86 -4.44
N THR A 169 16.13 13.68 -5.54
CA THR A 169 15.09 14.58 -6.03
C THR A 169 13.76 13.83 -6.12
N TRP A 170 12.66 14.45 -5.69
CA TRP A 170 11.33 13.87 -5.85
C TRP A 170 10.87 14.03 -7.29
N GLU A 171 10.47 12.94 -7.90
CA GLU A 171 9.92 12.88 -9.25
C GLU A 171 8.56 12.20 -9.23
N GLN A 172 7.56 12.82 -9.86
CA GLN A 172 6.25 12.18 -10.05
C GLN A 172 6.31 11.23 -11.25
N LYS A 173 5.73 10.04 -11.07
CA LYS A 173 5.59 9.02 -12.12
C LYS A 173 4.13 8.73 -12.35
N SER A 174 3.80 8.41 -13.61
CA SER A 174 2.45 8.02 -14.03
C SER A 174 2.54 6.91 -15.05
N ILE A 175 1.81 5.82 -14.81
CA ILE A 175 1.76 4.63 -15.65
C ILE A 175 0.30 4.35 -15.99
N THR A 176 -0.06 4.43 -17.25
CA THR A 176 -1.39 4.03 -17.74
C THR A 176 -1.40 2.55 -18.06
N ILE A 177 -2.36 1.83 -17.52
CA ILE A 177 -2.44 0.37 -17.56
C ILE A 177 -3.79 0.00 -18.16
N ALA A 178 -3.76 -0.61 -19.35
CA ALA A 178 -4.98 -1.15 -19.96
C ALA A 178 -5.56 -2.28 -19.06
N GLY A 179 -6.86 -2.29 -18.86
CA GLY A 179 -7.51 -3.33 -18.08
C GLY A 179 -7.32 -4.71 -18.72
N PRO A 180 -6.96 -5.74 -17.93
CA PRO A 180 -6.82 -7.10 -18.45
C PRO A 180 -8.20 -7.68 -18.83
N GLN A 181 -8.32 -8.24 -20.03
CA GLN A 181 -9.55 -8.89 -20.48
C GLN A 181 -9.56 -10.40 -20.20
N VAL A 182 -8.49 -10.91 -19.64
CA VAL A 182 -8.27 -12.33 -19.34
C VAL A 182 -7.90 -12.52 -17.87
N ALA A 183 -7.85 -13.76 -17.43
CA ALA A 183 -7.60 -14.20 -16.08
C ALA A 183 -8.75 -13.93 -15.09
N SER A 184 -8.63 -14.55 -13.93
CA SER A 184 -9.56 -14.35 -12.80
C SER A 184 -9.02 -13.24 -11.89
N TRP A 185 -9.90 -12.31 -11.55
CA TRP A 185 -9.65 -11.19 -10.64
C TRP A 185 -10.67 -11.24 -9.51
N ASP A 186 -10.20 -11.32 -8.30
CA ASP A 186 -11.10 -11.34 -7.15
C ASP A 186 -11.81 -9.98 -7.03
N SER A 187 -13.13 -10.00 -6.95
CA SER A 187 -14.01 -8.84 -6.76
C SER A 187 -14.76 -8.88 -5.43
N SER A 188 -14.30 -9.71 -4.50
CA SER A 188 -14.86 -9.90 -3.16
C SER A 188 -13.89 -9.40 -2.06
N ASN A 189 -13.93 -9.98 -0.86
CA ASN A 189 -13.05 -9.60 0.23
C ASN A 189 -11.61 -10.18 0.15
N GLY A 190 -11.29 -10.93 -0.90
CA GLY A 190 -9.93 -11.42 -1.16
C GLY A 190 -9.04 -10.35 -1.79
N THR A 191 -7.84 -10.77 -2.22
CA THR A 191 -6.91 -9.88 -2.93
C THR A 191 -7.37 -9.70 -4.38
N GLY A 192 -7.76 -8.49 -4.76
CA GLY A 192 -8.13 -8.15 -6.14
C GLY A 192 -6.90 -7.92 -7.01
N VAL A 193 -6.03 -7.02 -6.60
CA VAL A 193 -4.78 -6.71 -7.31
C VAL A 193 -3.65 -6.43 -6.33
N VAL A 194 -2.44 -6.80 -6.71
CA VAL A 194 -1.21 -6.49 -5.98
C VAL A 194 -0.40 -5.49 -6.78
N VAL A 195 0.11 -4.45 -6.14
CA VAL A 195 1.03 -3.47 -6.73
C VAL A 195 2.38 -3.59 -6.05
N ARG A 196 3.47 -3.68 -6.83
CA ARG A 196 4.83 -3.85 -6.32
C ARG A 196 5.82 -2.87 -6.93
N TRP A 197 6.80 -2.46 -6.13
CA TRP A 197 7.97 -1.69 -6.54
C TRP A 197 9.23 -2.47 -6.17
N GLY A 198 10.13 -2.66 -7.15
CA GLY A 198 11.38 -3.40 -6.97
C GLY A 198 12.45 -2.55 -6.29
N LEU A 199 13.10 -3.12 -5.29
CA LEU A 199 14.29 -2.58 -4.62
C LEU A 199 15.54 -3.40 -4.92
N GLY A 200 15.36 -4.53 -5.62
CA GLY A 200 16.40 -5.44 -6.07
C GLY A 200 15.79 -6.78 -6.47
N LEU A 201 16.08 -7.25 -7.69
CA LEU A 201 15.45 -8.42 -8.28
C LEU A 201 16.47 -9.30 -8.98
N GLY A 202 16.42 -10.59 -8.72
CA GLY A 202 17.19 -11.61 -9.41
C GLY A 202 16.62 -11.94 -10.80
N SER A 203 17.46 -12.49 -11.67
CA SER A 203 17.13 -12.73 -13.08
C SER A 203 16.01 -13.75 -13.30
N THR A 204 15.76 -14.65 -12.34
CA THR A 204 14.65 -15.63 -12.41
C THR A 204 13.27 -14.97 -12.55
N PHE A 205 13.12 -13.75 -12.04
CA PHE A 205 11.85 -13.02 -12.02
C PHE A 205 11.68 -12.03 -13.18
N THR A 206 12.64 -11.96 -14.11
CA THR A 206 12.64 -11.00 -15.23
C THR A 206 12.28 -11.67 -16.56
N GLY A 207 12.15 -10.86 -17.62
CA GLY A 207 11.85 -11.34 -18.98
C GLY A 207 10.40 -11.11 -19.42
N GLY A 208 9.57 -10.46 -18.61
CA GLY A 208 8.24 -10.04 -19.04
C GLY A 208 8.30 -8.87 -20.03
N THR A 209 7.34 -8.82 -20.95
CA THR A 209 7.18 -7.70 -21.86
C THR A 209 6.65 -6.48 -21.12
N ASN A 210 7.41 -5.37 -21.16
CA ASN A 210 7.07 -4.14 -20.45
C ASN A 210 5.75 -3.53 -20.96
N ASN A 211 4.99 -2.93 -20.06
CA ASN A 211 3.71 -2.26 -20.34
C ASN A 211 2.67 -3.14 -21.05
N THR A 212 2.68 -4.44 -20.74
CA THR A 212 1.71 -5.40 -21.28
C THR A 212 1.40 -6.48 -20.25
N TRP A 213 0.23 -7.11 -20.33
CA TRP A 213 -0.12 -8.25 -19.48
C TRP A 213 0.61 -9.50 -19.95
N ASN A 214 1.32 -10.14 -19.04
CA ASN A 214 2.08 -11.37 -19.25
C ASN A 214 1.47 -12.51 -18.42
N SER A 215 1.64 -13.75 -18.90
CA SER A 215 1.38 -14.94 -18.07
C SER A 215 2.49 -15.12 -17.03
N GLY A 216 2.12 -15.45 -15.80
CA GLY A 216 3.06 -15.63 -14.67
C GLY A 216 3.43 -14.33 -13.97
N THR A 217 4.39 -14.43 -13.04
CA THR A 217 4.91 -13.32 -12.23
C THR A 217 6.23 -12.85 -12.83
N LEU A 218 6.16 -12.05 -13.87
CA LEU A 218 7.35 -11.60 -14.62
C LEU A 218 7.49 -10.09 -14.55
N TRP A 219 8.66 -9.63 -14.13
CA TRP A 219 9.12 -8.25 -14.25
C TRP A 219 9.75 -8.06 -15.63
N SER A 220 9.73 -6.85 -16.16
CA SER A 220 10.40 -6.56 -17.45
C SER A 220 11.91 -6.59 -17.31
N SER A 221 12.44 -6.10 -16.18
CA SER A 221 13.88 -6.07 -15.88
C SER A 221 14.11 -6.13 -14.38
N ALA A 222 15.34 -6.41 -13.94
CA ALA A 222 15.74 -6.33 -12.55
C ALA A 222 15.67 -4.90 -11.98
N GLY A 223 15.82 -3.90 -12.83
CA GLY A 223 15.87 -2.50 -12.43
C GLY A 223 17.13 -2.13 -11.65
N THR A 224 17.19 -0.86 -11.21
CA THR A 224 18.24 -0.36 -10.32
C THR A 224 18.11 -1.00 -8.95
N SER A 225 19.19 -1.62 -8.45
CA SER A 225 19.21 -2.33 -7.17
C SER A 225 19.55 -1.38 -6.02
N VAL A 226 18.56 -1.08 -5.19
CA VAL A 226 18.76 -0.31 -3.95
C VAL A 226 19.54 -1.13 -2.94
N VAL A 227 19.22 -2.41 -2.78
CA VAL A 227 19.87 -3.32 -1.84
C VAL A 227 21.33 -3.61 -2.21
N GLY A 228 21.71 -3.38 -3.46
CA GLY A 228 23.08 -3.58 -3.96
C GLY A 228 24.09 -2.52 -3.55
N THR A 229 23.64 -1.39 -2.98
CA THR A 229 24.51 -0.26 -2.60
C THR A 229 24.28 0.08 -1.14
N SER A 230 25.32 -0.03 -0.31
CA SER A 230 25.22 0.31 1.12
C SER A 230 24.82 1.77 1.32
N GLY A 231 23.85 2.01 2.19
CA GLY A 231 23.32 3.34 2.47
C GLY A 231 22.41 3.92 1.37
N ALA A 232 22.19 3.20 0.27
CA ALA A 232 21.24 3.65 -0.76
C ALA A 232 19.84 3.76 -0.19
N THR A 233 19.10 4.78 -0.66
CA THR A 233 17.75 5.09 -0.19
C THR A 233 16.75 5.04 -1.34
N PHE A 234 15.52 4.66 -0.99
CA PHE A 234 14.35 4.73 -1.86
C PHE A 234 13.15 5.21 -1.05
N TYR A 235 12.52 6.29 -1.48
CA TYR A 235 11.38 6.90 -0.82
C TYR A 235 10.20 7.00 -1.76
N ILE A 236 8.99 6.77 -1.23
CA ILE A 236 7.74 6.78 -2.00
C ILE A 236 6.61 7.44 -1.21
N THR A 237 5.77 8.21 -1.88
CA THR A 237 4.54 8.79 -1.34
C THR A 237 3.57 9.14 -2.47
N GLY A 238 2.35 9.57 -2.10
CA GLY A 238 1.35 9.98 -3.08
C GLY A 238 0.96 8.87 -4.05
N VAL A 239 0.91 7.63 -3.56
CA VAL A 239 0.56 6.47 -4.39
C VAL A 239 -0.94 6.46 -4.64
N GLN A 240 -1.32 6.51 -5.91
CA GLN A 240 -2.71 6.49 -6.35
C GLN A 240 -2.90 5.54 -7.52
N LEU A 241 -3.85 4.62 -7.38
CA LEU A 241 -4.37 3.81 -8.48
C LEU A 241 -5.81 4.23 -8.72
N GLU A 242 -6.09 4.78 -9.88
CA GLU A 242 -7.41 5.32 -10.21
C GLU A 242 -7.92 4.81 -11.55
N LYS A 243 -9.23 4.71 -11.69
CA LYS A 243 -9.89 4.39 -12.96
C LYS A 243 -9.73 5.54 -13.94
N GLY A 244 -9.30 5.23 -15.16
CA GLY A 244 -9.07 6.18 -16.24
C GLY A 244 -7.64 6.12 -16.78
N SER A 245 -7.39 6.84 -17.88
CA SER A 245 -6.12 6.83 -18.62
C SER A 245 -5.21 8.01 -18.30
N THR A 246 -5.61 8.87 -17.37
CA THR A 246 -4.87 10.09 -17.01
C THR A 246 -4.81 10.22 -15.50
N ALA A 247 -3.62 10.50 -14.97
CA ALA A 247 -3.45 10.79 -13.56
C ALA A 247 -4.16 12.11 -13.20
N THR A 248 -4.93 12.07 -12.11
CA THR A 248 -5.57 13.27 -11.55
C THR A 248 -4.83 13.73 -10.31
N SER A 249 -5.25 14.85 -9.73
CA SER A 249 -4.75 15.28 -8.42
C SER A 249 -4.96 14.18 -7.39
N PHE A 250 -4.03 14.07 -6.43
CA PHE A 250 -4.11 13.05 -5.39
C PHE A 250 -5.42 13.15 -4.59
N ASP A 251 -6.10 12.03 -4.43
CA ASP A 251 -7.35 11.90 -3.67
C ASP A 251 -7.05 11.90 -2.16
N TYR A 252 -6.95 13.12 -1.58
CA TYR A 252 -6.75 13.27 -0.15
C TYR A 252 -8.03 12.96 0.62
N ARG A 253 -8.03 11.85 1.33
CA ARG A 253 -9.11 11.53 2.27
C ARG A 253 -8.84 12.14 3.64
N PRO A 254 -9.88 12.55 4.39
CA PRO A 254 -9.73 12.95 5.77
C PRO A 254 -9.00 11.85 6.59
N TYR A 255 -8.11 12.26 7.51
CA TYR A 255 -7.30 11.33 8.31
C TYR A 255 -8.14 10.22 8.97
N GLY A 256 -9.29 10.58 9.57
CA GLY A 256 -10.17 9.59 10.20
C GLY A 256 -10.71 8.54 9.22
N THR A 257 -11.05 8.96 7.99
CA THR A 257 -11.49 8.04 6.93
C THR A 257 -10.36 7.10 6.52
N GLU A 258 -9.15 7.63 6.28
CA GLU A 258 -7.99 6.82 5.92
C GLU A 258 -7.61 5.82 7.02
N LEU A 259 -7.69 6.26 8.29
CA LEU A 259 -7.46 5.40 9.45
C LEU A 259 -8.49 4.25 9.51
N LEU A 260 -9.78 4.53 9.33
CA LEU A 260 -10.81 3.48 9.31
C LEU A 260 -10.60 2.48 8.18
N LEU A 261 -10.22 2.96 6.98
CA LEU A 261 -9.86 2.08 5.86
C LEU A 261 -8.67 1.17 6.19
N ALA A 262 -7.65 1.69 6.86
CA ALA A 262 -6.50 0.90 7.31
C ALA A 262 -6.89 -0.09 8.43
N GLN A 263 -7.77 0.32 9.35
CA GLN A 263 -8.23 -0.50 10.48
C GLN A 263 -9.08 -1.70 10.06
N ARG A 264 -9.63 -1.71 8.86
CA ARG A 264 -10.25 -2.91 8.27
C ARG A 264 -9.28 -4.10 8.16
N TYR A 265 -7.97 -3.85 8.16
CA TYR A 265 -6.92 -4.86 7.99
C TYR A 265 -6.01 -5.01 9.21
N TYR A 266 -5.75 -3.91 9.90
CA TYR A 266 -4.94 -3.91 11.11
C TYR A 266 -5.44 -2.87 12.09
N PHE A 267 -5.69 -3.31 13.30
CA PHE A 267 -6.09 -2.46 14.43
C PHE A 267 -5.10 -2.62 15.57
N LYS A 268 -4.74 -1.50 16.19
CA LYS A 268 -3.95 -1.46 17.43
C LYS A 268 -4.67 -0.57 18.44
N SER A 269 -4.91 -1.10 19.63
CA SER A 269 -5.51 -0.31 20.71
C SER A 269 -4.58 0.82 21.17
N SER A 270 -5.16 1.91 21.64
CA SER A 270 -4.41 3.01 22.25
C SER A 270 -4.04 2.64 23.69
N GLY A 271 -2.75 2.38 23.91
CA GLY A 271 -2.23 2.09 25.25
C GLY A 271 -2.69 0.76 25.84
N SER A 272 -2.41 0.57 27.11
CA SER A 272 -2.65 -0.66 27.87
C SER A 272 -4.10 -0.86 28.33
N ASN A 273 -4.96 0.13 28.13
CA ASN A 273 -6.39 0.06 28.54
C ASN A 273 -7.33 -0.20 27.37
N GLY A 274 -6.83 -0.71 26.26
CA GLY A 274 -7.63 -1.05 25.08
C GLY A 274 -8.65 -2.15 25.32
N LEU A 275 -8.38 -3.04 26.27
CA LEU A 275 -9.25 -4.10 26.75
C LEU A 275 -9.29 -4.04 28.28
N VAL A 276 -10.48 -3.94 28.85
CA VAL A 276 -10.71 -3.95 30.30
C VAL A 276 -11.37 -5.25 30.66
N PHE A 277 -10.85 -5.92 31.71
CA PHE A 277 -11.42 -7.15 32.23
C PHE A 277 -12.35 -6.86 33.42
N ASN A 278 -13.53 -7.42 33.37
CA ASN A 278 -14.44 -7.48 34.50
C ASN A 278 -14.45 -8.93 35.05
N ALA A 279 -13.89 -9.09 36.24
CA ALA A 279 -13.54 -10.42 36.79
C ALA A 279 -12.57 -11.14 35.82
N ASN A 280 -12.98 -12.24 35.22
CA ASN A 280 -12.14 -13.08 34.35
C ASN A 280 -12.41 -12.88 32.85
N TYR A 281 -13.26 -11.92 32.46
CA TYR A 281 -13.70 -11.75 31.07
C TYR A 281 -13.49 -10.31 30.61
N GLY A 282 -12.99 -10.16 29.37
CA GLY A 282 -12.90 -8.90 28.69
C GLY A 282 -13.40 -9.03 27.26
N SER A 283 -13.98 -7.98 26.72
CA SER A 283 -14.36 -7.90 25.32
C SER A 283 -13.99 -6.55 24.74
N ALA A 284 -13.69 -6.52 23.46
CA ALA A 284 -13.49 -5.30 22.71
C ALA A 284 -14.14 -5.40 21.34
N GLN A 285 -14.73 -4.30 20.91
CA GLN A 285 -15.22 -4.13 19.53
C GLN A 285 -14.17 -3.37 18.70
N PHE A 286 -14.01 -3.77 17.46
CA PHE A 286 -13.20 -3.04 16.52
C PHE A 286 -13.92 -1.77 16.08
N LYS A 287 -13.17 -0.77 15.65
CA LYS A 287 -13.73 0.51 15.17
C LYS A 287 -14.45 0.38 13.84
N VAL A 288 -14.12 -0.66 13.09
CA VAL A 288 -14.74 -1.04 11.82
C VAL A 288 -14.81 -2.56 11.76
N THR A 289 -15.78 -3.10 11.04
CA THR A 289 -15.79 -4.54 10.68
C THR A 289 -14.54 -4.89 9.91
N MET A 290 -13.73 -5.79 10.41
CA MET A 290 -12.52 -6.24 9.75
C MET A 290 -12.85 -7.09 8.52
N ARG A 291 -11.92 -7.21 7.59
CA ARG A 291 -12.10 -7.92 6.33
C ARG A 291 -12.58 -9.37 6.52
N SER A 292 -12.10 -10.02 7.55
CA SER A 292 -12.44 -11.37 7.95
C SER A 292 -12.09 -11.51 9.44
N THR A 293 -12.30 -12.68 10.05
CA THR A 293 -11.86 -12.96 11.40
C THR A 293 -10.37 -12.77 11.56
N PRO A 294 -9.89 -11.80 12.38
CA PRO A 294 -8.47 -11.49 12.51
C PRO A 294 -7.75 -12.43 13.47
N THR A 295 -6.42 -12.47 13.36
CA THR A 295 -5.57 -12.91 14.46
C THR A 295 -5.48 -11.79 15.50
N VAL A 296 -5.91 -12.06 16.72
CA VAL A 296 -5.85 -11.11 17.84
C VAL A 296 -4.71 -11.48 18.77
N THR A 297 -3.86 -10.49 19.08
CA THR A 297 -2.80 -10.62 20.09
C THR A 297 -3.13 -9.67 21.23
N VAL A 298 -3.27 -10.22 22.45
CA VAL A 298 -3.51 -9.46 23.67
C VAL A 298 -2.22 -9.40 24.48
N THR A 299 -1.84 -8.19 24.90
CA THR A 299 -0.65 -7.94 25.73
C THR A 299 -1.12 -7.40 27.08
N PRO A 300 -1.23 -8.26 28.11
CA PRO A 300 -1.69 -7.85 29.44
C PRO A 300 -0.63 -6.98 30.15
N ILE A 301 -1.08 -6.10 31.05
CA ILE A 301 -0.18 -5.34 31.94
C ILE A 301 0.50 -6.30 32.92
N SER A 302 -0.21 -7.30 33.40
CA SER A 302 0.30 -8.35 34.29
C SER A 302 -0.52 -9.63 34.07
N GLY A 303 0.05 -10.78 34.44
CA GLY A 303 -0.60 -12.07 34.30
C GLY A 303 -0.66 -12.59 32.87
N THR A 304 -1.57 -13.48 32.60
CA THR A 304 -1.74 -14.15 31.31
C THR A 304 -3.18 -14.04 30.81
N THR A 305 -3.35 -13.90 29.52
CA THR A 305 -4.66 -14.02 28.85
C THR A 305 -4.76 -15.38 28.16
N SER A 306 -5.96 -15.91 28.10
CA SER A 306 -6.28 -17.16 27.43
C SER A 306 -7.67 -17.07 26.79
N GLY A 307 -8.06 -18.08 26.03
CA GLY A 307 -9.41 -18.17 25.49
C GLY A 307 -9.79 -17.00 24.60
N ILE A 308 -8.86 -16.50 23.75
CA ILE A 308 -9.15 -15.43 22.80
C ILE A 308 -10.04 -15.97 21.69
N SER A 309 -11.22 -15.38 21.54
CA SER A 309 -12.24 -15.78 20.56
C SER A 309 -12.62 -14.58 19.70
N PRO A 310 -11.99 -14.39 18.54
CA PRO A 310 -12.26 -13.27 17.63
C PRO A 310 -13.36 -13.58 16.62
N ASP A 311 -14.03 -12.52 16.17
CA ASP A 311 -14.82 -12.45 14.95
C ASP A 311 -14.45 -11.19 14.17
N SER A 312 -15.18 -10.85 13.09
CA SER A 312 -14.87 -9.67 12.29
C SER A 312 -15.16 -8.33 12.98
N ASP A 313 -15.95 -8.33 14.03
CA ASP A 313 -16.43 -7.11 14.69
C ASP A 313 -15.77 -6.88 16.06
N GLY A 314 -15.15 -7.92 16.63
CA GLY A 314 -14.53 -7.83 17.93
C GLY A 314 -13.91 -9.13 18.41
N PHE A 315 -13.72 -9.25 19.72
CA PHE A 315 -13.27 -10.48 20.36
C PHE A 315 -13.59 -10.53 21.84
N PHE A 316 -13.61 -11.73 22.38
CA PHE A 316 -13.60 -12.01 23.81
C PHE A 316 -12.24 -12.56 24.22
N ALA A 317 -11.82 -12.27 25.45
CA ALA A 317 -10.64 -12.87 26.05
C ALA A 317 -10.93 -13.22 27.51
N THR A 318 -10.32 -14.29 27.98
CA THR A 318 -10.34 -14.68 29.41
C THR A 318 -8.98 -14.40 30.04
N ASN A 319 -8.99 -14.13 31.35
CA ASN A 319 -7.77 -13.79 32.07
C ASN A 319 -7.88 -14.27 33.54
N THR A 320 -6.75 -14.48 34.20
CA THR A 320 -6.66 -14.89 35.57
C THR A 320 -6.32 -13.78 36.56
N THR A 321 -5.63 -12.73 36.16
CA THR A 321 -5.05 -11.76 37.12
C THR A 321 -4.90 -10.33 36.63
N THR A 322 -5.13 -9.99 35.33
CA THR A 322 -4.98 -8.62 34.84
C THR A 322 -6.29 -7.85 34.83
N SER A 323 -6.24 -6.55 35.08
CA SER A 323 -7.39 -5.65 34.98
C SER A 323 -7.53 -5.01 33.59
N SER A 324 -6.45 -4.93 32.84
CA SER A 324 -6.46 -4.34 31.48
C SER A 324 -5.30 -4.85 30.62
N ALA A 325 -5.44 -4.68 29.31
CA ALA A 325 -4.46 -5.09 28.31
C ALA A 325 -4.47 -4.17 27.09
N ALA A 326 -3.35 -4.12 26.38
CA ALA A 326 -3.28 -3.69 25.00
C ALA A 326 -3.63 -4.87 24.08
N TYR A 327 -4.08 -4.59 22.86
CA TYR A 327 -4.27 -5.63 21.85
C TYR A 327 -4.02 -5.12 20.44
N THR A 328 -3.70 -6.05 19.56
CA THR A 328 -3.70 -5.85 18.11
C THR A 328 -4.58 -6.89 17.45
N ALA A 329 -5.20 -6.53 16.35
CA ALA A 329 -5.94 -7.43 15.48
C ALA A 329 -5.42 -7.29 14.05
N SER A 330 -5.11 -8.39 13.37
CA SER A 330 -4.50 -8.37 12.03
C SER A 330 -5.14 -9.39 11.11
N ILE A 331 -5.55 -8.94 9.92
CA ILE A 331 -6.09 -9.77 8.84
C ILE A 331 -5.70 -9.17 7.48
N GLU A 332 -4.42 -8.96 7.28
CA GLU A 332 -3.88 -8.40 6.04
C GLU A 332 -4.10 -9.32 4.81
N LEU A 333 -3.95 -8.74 3.59
CA LEU A 333 -4.09 -9.44 2.31
C LEU A 333 -2.76 -10.03 1.84
#